data_904efead3173a6534f61d58d79364f13
#
_entry.id   904efead3173a6534f61d58d79364f13
#
_cell.length_a   1.000
_cell.length_b   1.000
_cell.length_c   1.000
_cell.angle_alpha   90.00
_cell.angle_beta   90.00
_cell.angle_gamma   90.00
#
_symmetry.space_group_name_H-M   'P 1'
#
loop_
_entity.id
_entity.type
_entity.pdbx_description
1 polymer ?
#
loop_
_entity_poly.entity_id
_entity_poly.type
_entity_poly.pdbx_seq_one_letter_code
_entity_poly.pdbx_strand_id
1 'polypeptide(L)' 'MMPYVCDGTIVRVRDGRTGKVICVDRGTKIAVVYTGKTSISTKIENLEVISYKEVK' A
#
# COMPACT_ATOMS: atom_id res chain seq x y z
N MET A 1 -16.00 1.17 -1.16
CA MET A 1 -15.32 0.15 -1.99
C MET A 1 -13.82 0.26 -1.74
N MET A 2 -13.17 -0.88 -1.50
CA MET A 2 -11.72 -0.87 -1.27
C MET A 2 -10.97 -0.68 -2.58
N PRO A 3 -9.86 0.05 -2.55
CA PRO A 3 -9.02 0.16 -3.74
C PRO A 3 -8.38 -1.20 -4.07
N TYR A 4 -8.10 -1.42 -5.34
CA TYR A 4 -7.32 -2.58 -5.75
C TYR A 4 -5.85 -2.24 -5.56
N VAL A 5 -5.13 -3.10 -4.84
CA VAL A 5 -3.69 -2.94 -4.68
C VAL A 5 -3.01 -4.28 -4.94
N CYS A 6 -1.76 -4.20 -5.39
CA CYS A 6 -0.94 -5.37 -5.60
C CYS A 6 0.50 -5.00 -5.29
N ASP A 7 1.39 -5.98 -5.36
CA ASP A 7 2.81 -5.72 -5.13
C ASP A 7 3.30 -4.65 -6.10
N GLY A 8 3.97 -3.65 -5.57
CA GLY A 8 4.51 -2.56 -6.37
C GLY A 8 3.61 -1.34 -6.49
N THR A 9 2.36 -1.42 -6.02
CA THR A 9 1.47 -0.26 -6.04
C THR A 9 2.00 0.81 -5.11
N ILE A 10 2.03 2.05 -5.58
CA ILE A 10 2.43 3.19 -4.76
C ILE A 10 1.18 3.75 -4.10
N VAL A 11 1.22 3.87 -2.78
CA VAL A 11 0.06 4.25 -1.99
C VAL A 11 0.44 5.28 -0.96
N ARG A 12 -0.57 5.98 -0.45
CA ARG A 12 -0.43 6.85 0.71
C ARG A 12 -1.17 6.20 1.88
N VAL A 13 -0.50 6.11 3.04
CA VAL A 13 -1.13 5.59 4.25
C VAL A 13 -1.85 6.71 4.99
N ARG A 14 -2.63 6.34 6.00
CA ARG A 14 -3.52 7.28 6.68
C ARG A 14 -2.81 8.47 7.31
N ASP A 15 -1.57 8.29 7.76
CA ASP A 15 -0.84 9.37 8.40
C ASP A 15 -0.19 10.33 7.40
N GLY A 16 -0.37 10.08 6.10
CA GLY A 16 0.13 10.95 5.06
C GLY A 16 1.41 10.48 4.40
N ARG A 17 2.07 9.46 4.95
CA ARG A 17 3.28 8.94 4.35
C ARG A 17 2.97 8.14 3.09
N THR A 18 3.89 8.13 2.15
CA THR A 18 3.75 7.34 0.93
C THR A 18 4.71 6.17 0.95
N GLY A 19 4.35 5.11 0.26
CA GLY A 19 5.21 3.95 0.19
C GLY A 19 4.77 3.01 -0.91
N LYS A 20 5.49 1.89 -1.01
CA LYS A 20 5.22 0.87 -2.01
C LYS A 20 4.69 -0.38 -1.32
N VAL A 21 3.62 -0.93 -1.87
CA VAL A 21 3.06 -2.19 -1.37
C VAL A 21 4.02 -3.32 -1.73
N ILE A 22 4.45 -4.07 -0.72
CA ILE A 22 5.38 -5.19 -0.91
C ILE A 22 4.72 -6.54 -0.67
N CYS A 23 3.54 -6.54 -0.06
CA CYS A 23 2.82 -7.78 0.21
C CYS A 23 1.35 -7.47 0.42
N VAL A 24 0.49 -8.33 -0.08
CA VAL A 24 -0.96 -8.17 0.08
C VAL A 24 -1.54 -9.50 0.52
N ASP A 25 -2.30 -9.49 1.60
CA ASP A 25 -3.07 -10.65 2.05
C ASP A 25 -4.53 -10.39 1.75
N ARG A 26 -5.06 -11.07 0.76
CA ARG A 26 -6.44 -10.84 0.34
C ARG A 26 -7.46 -11.49 1.28
N GLY A 27 -7.04 -12.47 2.06
CA GLY A 27 -7.91 -13.10 3.05
C GLY A 27 -8.22 -12.18 4.21
N THR A 28 -7.21 -11.49 4.73
CA THR A 28 -7.37 -10.54 5.84
C THR A 28 -7.56 -9.12 5.36
N LYS A 29 -7.32 -8.85 4.07
CA LYS A 29 -7.42 -7.52 3.46
C LYS A 29 -6.43 -6.54 4.09
N ILE A 30 -5.23 -7.04 4.38
CA ILE A 30 -4.14 -6.25 4.94
C ILE A 30 -3.01 -6.22 3.93
N ALA A 31 -2.40 -5.07 3.77
CA ALA A 31 -1.24 -4.88 2.93
C ALA A 31 -0.06 -4.41 3.77
N VAL A 32 1.13 -4.76 3.35
CA VAL A 32 2.37 -4.26 3.95
C VAL A 32 2.94 -3.23 3.00
N VAL A 33 3.20 -2.04 3.53
CA VAL A 33 3.70 -0.91 2.76
C VAL A 33 5.08 -0.54 3.27
N TYR A 34 6.04 -0.46 2.36
CA TYR A 34 7.39 -0.04 2.69
C TYR A 34 7.56 1.44 2.36
N THR A 35 7.91 2.23 3.37
CA THR A 35 7.98 3.68 3.24
C THR A 35 9.39 4.20 2.96
N GLY A 36 10.35 3.32 2.78
CA GLY A 36 11.74 3.70 2.60
C GLY A 36 12.57 3.58 3.87
N LYS A 37 11.92 3.56 5.02
CA LYS A 37 12.58 3.39 6.31
C LYS A 37 12.03 2.21 7.07
N THR A 38 10.75 1.94 6.96
CA THR A 38 10.08 0.91 7.74
C THR A 38 8.94 0.32 6.94
N SER A 39 8.50 -0.86 7.36
CA SER A 39 7.32 -1.51 6.78
C SER A 39 6.15 -1.33 7.71
N ILE A 40 4.99 -1.04 7.15
CA ILE A 40 3.77 -0.80 7.90
C ILE A 40 2.71 -1.76 7.39
N SER A 41 2.04 -2.48 8.32
CA SER A 41 0.88 -3.29 7.98
C SER A 41 -0.36 -2.43 8.16
N THR A 42 -1.21 -2.37 7.16
CA THR A 42 -2.41 -1.56 7.24
C THR A 42 -3.52 -2.20 6.42
N LYS A 43 -4.75 -1.87 6.77
CA LYS A 43 -5.89 -2.37 6.00
C LYS A 43 -5.90 -1.73 4.62
N ILE A 44 -6.23 -2.53 3.61
CA ILE A 44 -6.26 -2.04 2.23
C ILE A 44 -7.23 -0.88 2.10
N GLU A 45 -8.35 -0.93 2.82
CA GLU A 45 -9.37 0.11 2.73
C GLU A 45 -8.86 1.48 3.21
N ASN A 46 -7.76 1.50 3.97
CA ASN A 46 -7.19 2.74 4.48
C ASN A 46 -6.11 3.32 3.58
N LEU A 47 -5.87 2.71 2.43
CA LEU A 47 -4.83 3.14 1.51
C LEU A 47 -5.42 3.99 0.40
N GLU A 48 -4.67 5.00 0.00
CA GLU A 48 -4.99 5.79 -1.18
C GLU A 48 -4.00 5.42 -2.27
N VAL A 49 -4.50 4.95 -3.41
CA VAL A 49 -3.63 4.54 -4.52
C VAL A 49 -3.15 5.78 -5.24
N ILE A 50 -1.84 5.90 -5.39
CA ILE A 50 -1.22 6.99 -6.13
C ILE A 50 -0.85 6.53 -7.52
N SER A 51 -0.24 5.35 -7.62
CA SER A 51 0.19 4.83 -8.92
C SER A 51 0.31 3.32 -8.84
N TYR A 52 -0.08 2.63 -9.91
CA TYR A 52 0.05 1.17 -9.96
C TYR A 52 1.42 0.73 -10.46
N LYS A 53 2.21 1.67 -10.96
CA LYS A 53 3.55 1.34 -11.44
C LYS A 53 4.54 2.30 -10.86
N GLU A 54 5.70 1.77 -10.53
CA GLU A 54 6.82 2.58 -10.11
C GLU A 54 7.36 3.31 -11.34
N VAL A 55 7.50 4.62 -11.22
CA VAL A 55 8.07 5.43 -12.31
C VAL A 55 9.59 5.33 -12.22
N LYS A 56 10.19 5.03 -13.33
CA LYS A 56 11.65 4.97 -13.42
C LYS A 56 12.21 6.22 -14.06
#